data_8fd85c9170bbee39d75841438e52c4f5
#
_entry.id   8fd85c9170bbee39d75841438e52c4f5
#
_cell.length_a   1.000
_cell.length_b   1.000
_cell.length_c   1.000
_cell.angle_alpha   90.00
_cell.angle_beta   90.00
_cell.angle_gamma   90.00
#
_symmetry.space_group_name_H-M   'P 1'
#
loop_
_entity.id
_entity.type
_entity.pdbx_description
1 polymer ?
#
loop_
_entity_poly.entity_id
_entity_poly.type
_entity_poly.pdbx_seq_one_letter_code
_entity_poly.pdbx_strand_id
1 'polypeptide(L)'
;NLVKAGAFDTLEPTRHGMLESVEGILKSVETDARQNLDGQMDLFGLMGGGENEKPANDYKVPNLPEYSASDLLKMEKEVSGLYLSGHPLDAYRAQIAQVSTCTIAQLLGEDAKQFDNQTVTLVCTIVKNKIMTTKSNTLMAFTTVEDLTGSMELLVFPRILAECRAALQENAVVVAN
;
A
#
# COMPACT_ATOMS: atom_id res chain seq x y z
N ASN A 1 3.08 10.47 4.55
CA ASN A 1 1.90 9.59 4.39
C ASN A 1 0.98 10.02 3.24
N LEU A 2 0.61 11.33 3.12
CA LEU A 2 -0.29 11.79 2.05
C LEU A 2 0.24 11.51 0.64
N VAL A 3 1.54 11.70 0.41
CA VAL A 3 2.17 11.35 -0.89
C VAL A 3 2.05 9.86 -1.18
N LYS A 4 2.33 8.99 -0.19
CA LYS A 4 2.19 7.54 -0.33
C LYS A 4 0.74 7.11 -0.63
N ALA A 5 -0.24 7.83 -0.09
CA ALA A 5 -1.66 7.58 -0.33
C ALA A 5 -2.16 8.12 -1.69
N GLY A 6 -1.32 8.80 -2.47
CA GLY A 6 -1.72 9.36 -3.77
C GLY A 6 -2.51 10.67 -3.71
N ALA A 7 -2.48 11.36 -2.57
CA ALA A 7 -3.26 12.62 -2.42
C ALA A 7 -2.84 13.73 -3.39
N PHE A 8 -1.66 13.61 -3.98
CA PHE A 8 -1.07 14.59 -4.89
C PHE A 8 -0.91 14.10 -6.34
N ASP A 9 -1.50 12.97 -6.70
CA ASP A 9 -1.36 12.37 -8.04
C ASP A 9 -1.89 13.24 -9.18
N THR A 10 -2.67 14.27 -8.88
CA THR A 10 -3.15 15.26 -9.85
C THR A 10 -2.11 16.32 -10.19
N LEU A 11 -1.01 16.37 -9.45
CA LEU A 11 0.11 17.28 -9.70
C LEU A 11 1.09 16.65 -10.70
N GLU A 12 1.90 17.49 -11.36
CA GLU A 12 2.88 17.00 -12.36
C GLU A 12 3.95 16.04 -11.80
N PRO A 13 4.51 16.25 -10.57
CA PRO A 13 5.55 15.37 -10.06
C PRO A 13 5.00 13.98 -9.70
N THR A 14 5.83 12.94 -9.97
CA THR A 14 5.56 11.56 -9.55
C THR A 14 5.61 11.41 -8.03
N ARG A 15 4.95 10.38 -7.47
CA ARG A 15 5.08 10.05 -6.03
C ARG A 15 6.55 9.81 -5.64
N HIS A 16 7.33 9.19 -6.53
CA HIS A 16 8.77 8.97 -6.33
C HIS A 16 9.53 10.28 -6.15
N GLY A 17 9.36 11.22 -7.10
CA GLY A 17 9.99 12.53 -7.01
C GLY A 17 9.57 13.31 -5.77
N MET A 18 8.28 13.25 -5.41
CA MET A 18 7.78 13.91 -4.20
C MET A 18 8.36 13.31 -2.92
N LEU A 19 8.49 11.98 -2.81
CA LEU A 19 9.04 11.33 -1.61
C LEU A 19 10.51 11.66 -1.42
N GLU A 20 11.30 11.64 -2.48
CA GLU A 20 12.72 12.06 -2.43
C GLU A 20 12.89 13.54 -2.06
N SER A 21 11.89 14.38 -2.34
CA SER A 21 11.90 15.80 -2.04
C SER A 21 11.59 16.15 -0.60
N VAL A 22 10.92 15.26 0.17
CA VAL A 22 10.37 15.57 1.50
C VAL A 22 11.42 16.14 2.45
N GLU A 23 12.59 15.52 2.53
CA GLU A 23 13.65 16.00 3.43
C GLU A 23 14.19 17.37 3.03
N GLY A 24 14.36 17.63 1.73
CA GLY A 24 14.81 18.90 1.22
C GLY A 24 13.81 20.02 1.52
N ILE A 25 12.53 19.75 1.28
CA ILE A 25 11.43 20.70 1.57
C ILE A 25 11.34 21.00 3.07
N LEU A 26 11.42 19.99 3.93
CA LEU A 26 11.38 20.19 5.37
C LEU A 26 12.54 21.05 5.87
N LYS A 27 13.75 20.79 5.39
CA LYS A 27 14.93 21.61 5.73
C LYS A 27 14.78 23.06 5.28
N SER A 28 14.24 23.30 4.09
CA SER A 28 14.01 24.65 3.60
C SER A 28 12.99 25.40 4.46
N VAL A 29 11.87 24.74 4.79
CA VAL A 29 10.83 25.32 5.66
C VAL A 29 11.36 25.61 7.06
N GLU A 30 12.18 24.72 7.65
CA GLU A 30 12.82 24.96 8.96
C GLU A 30 13.77 26.16 8.91
N THR A 31 14.55 26.30 7.83
CA THR A 31 15.45 27.42 7.66
C THR A 31 14.70 28.73 7.55
N ASP A 32 13.65 28.77 6.75
CA ASP A 32 12.79 29.95 6.59
C ASP A 32 12.07 30.30 7.90
N ALA A 33 11.58 29.29 8.64
CA ALA A 33 10.94 29.51 9.94
C ALA A 33 11.94 30.12 10.96
N ARG A 34 13.19 29.64 11.01
CA ARG A 34 14.21 30.20 11.90
C ARG A 34 14.55 31.64 11.53
N GLN A 35 14.72 31.94 10.25
CA GLN A 35 14.98 33.32 9.77
C GLN A 35 13.82 34.27 10.13
N ASN A 36 12.58 33.78 10.08
CA ASN A 36 11.40 34.57 10.45
C ASN A 36 11.22 34.74 11.98
N LEU A 37 11.74 33.80 12.81
CA LEU A 37 11.67 33.88 14.27
C LEU A 37 12.71 34.86 14.88
N ASP A 38 13.85 35.09 14.20
CA ASP A 38 14.87 36.02 14.68
C ASP A 38 14.48 37.49 14.59
N GLY A 39 13.21 37.79 14.22
CA GLY A 39 12.60 39.11 14.43
C GLY A 39 13.30 40.31 13.80
N GLN A 40 14.32 40.07 12.97
CA GLN A 40 14.88 41.12 12.13
C GLN A 40 13.94 41.34 10.94
N MET A 41 12.84 42.05 11.20
CA MET A 41 12.27 42.88 10.16
C MET A 41 13.44 43.76 9.67
N ASP A 42 13.94 43.44 8.47
CA ASP A 42 14.92 44.26 7.84
C ASP A 42 14.31 45.68 7.70
N LEU A 43 14.72 46.54 8.62
CA LEU A 43 14.32 47.96 8.63
C LEU A 43 14.71 48.64 7.30
N PHE A 44 15.66 48.08 6.58
CA PHE A 44 16.06 48.52 5.24
C PHE A 44 15.03 48.12 4.17
N GLY A 45 14.31 47.01 4.32
CA GLY A 45 13.21 46.61 3.43
C GLY A 45 12.02 47.57 3.51
N LEU A 46 11.86 48.30 4.62
CA LEU A 46 10.78 49.28 4.79
C LEU A 46 11.09 50.65 4.18
N MET A 47 12.40 50.97 3.93
CA MET A 47 12.84 52.25 3.36
C MET A 47 13.20 52.21 1.87
N GLY A 48 13.39 51.07 1.29
CA GLY A 48 13.66 50.85 -0.13
C GLY A 48 12.43 50.25 -0.83
N GLY A 49 11.65 51.09 -1.52
CA GLY A 49 10.52 50.65 -2.35
C GLY A 49 10.97 49.80 -3.52
N GLY A 50 11.45 48.61 -3.26
CA GLY A 50 11.71 47.56 -4.23
C GLY A 50 10.82 46.36 -3.90
N GLU A 51 10.04 45.96 -4.86
CA GLU A 51 9.32 44.67 -4.90
C GLU A 51 10.33 43.53 -4.75
N ASN A 52 10.82 43.30 -3.52
CA ASN A 52 11.46 42.06 -3.16
C ASN A 52 10.31 41.05 -2.89
N GLU A 53 9.73 40.58 -3.96
CA GLU A 53 9.17 39.23 -3.94
C GLU A 53 10.30 38.33 -3.43
N LYS A 54 10.24 37.92 -2.14
CA LYS A 54 11.06 36.80 -1.66
C LYS A 54 10.84 35.71 -2.68
N PRO A 55 11.87 35.12 -3.29
CA PRO A 55 11.67 34.03 -4.20
C PRO A 55 10.88 32.99 -3.42
N ALA A 56 9.65 32.74 -3.83
CA ALA A 56 8.90 31.60 -3.37
C ALA A 56 9.87 30.43 -3.50
N ASN A 57 10.08 29.70 -2.41
CA ASN A 57 11.09 28.67 -2.31
C ASN A 57 10.87 27.72 -3.49
N ASP A 58 11.56 27.96 -4.61
CA ASP A 58 11.35 27.29 -5.91
C ASP A 58 12.06 25.93 -5.84
N TYR A 59 11.63 25.12 -4.83
CA TYR A 59 12.13 23.78 -4.68
C TYR A 59 11.61 22.93 -5.84
N LYS A 60 12.48 22.66 -6.79
CA LYS A 60 12.13 21.80 -7.93
C LYS A 60 12.15 20.35 -7.50
N VAL A 61 10.97 19.73 -7.52
CA VAL A 61 10.83 18.28 -7.33
C VAL A 61 11.57 17.57 -8.46
N PRO A 62 12.46 16.60 -8.17
CA PRO A 62 13.17 15.86 -9.19
C PRO A 62 12.21 15.05 -10.06
N ASN A 63 12.41 15.10 -11.37
CA ASN A 63 11.64 14.30 -12.32
C ASN A 63 12.18 12.87 -12.36
N LEU A 64 11.67 12.02 -11.45
CA LEU A 64 12.02 10.60 -11.36
C LEU A 64 10.93 9.74 -11.99
N PRO A 65 11.27 8.56 -12.54
CA PRO A 65 10.27 7.61 -13.00
C PRO A 65 9.39 7.16 -11.83
N GLU A 66 8.09 6.97 -12.11
CA GLU A 66 7.15 6.55 -11.07
C GLU A 66 7.44 5.11 -10.61
N TYR A 67 7.03 4.80 -9.39
CA TYR A 67 7.07 3.46 -8.86
C TYR A 67 6.21 2.49 -9.69
N SER A 68 6.47 1.19 -9.58
CA SER A 68 5.61 0.19 -10.20
C SER A 68 4.18 0.27 -9.64
N ALA A 69 3.18 -0.10 -10.44
CA ALA A 69 1.78 -0.15 -9.98
C ALA A 69 1.62 -1.01 -8.70
N SER A 70 2.37 -2.10 -8.59
CA SER A 70 2.38 -2.95 -7.38
C SER A 70 2.92 -2.21 -6.16
N ASP A 71 3.97 -1.38 -6.32
CA ASP A 71 4.57 -0.66 -5.20
C ASP A 71 3.69 0.51 -4.77
N LEU A 72 3.02 1.18 -5.72
CA LEU A 72 2.03 2.21 -5.41
C LEU A 72 0.88 1.65 -4.56
N LEU A 73 0.31 0.50 -4.95
CA LEU A 73 -0.74 -0.17 -4.20
C LEU A 73 -0.28 -0.60 -2.79
N LYS A 74 0.97 -1.07 -2.65
CA LYS A 74 1.55 -1.38 -1.33
C LYS A 74 1.65 -0.15 -0.45
N MET A 75 2.11 0.99 -1.00
CA MET A 75 2.20 2.24 -0.26
C MET A 75 0.83 2.74 0.21
N GLU A 76 -0.19 2.65 -0.65
CA GLU A 76 -1.57 3.00 -0.29
C GLU A 76 -2.06 2.13 0.87
N LYS A 77 -1.91 0.80 0.76
CA LYS A 77 -2.30 -0.16 1.80
C LYS A 77 -1.57 0.08 3.11
N GLU A 78 -0.26 0.38 3.07
CA GLU A 78 0.56 0.67 4.25
C GLU A 78 0.03 1.86 5.05
N VAL A 79 -0.37 2.94 4.38
CA VAL A 79 -0.73 4.20 5.06
C VAL A 79 -2.22 4.38 5.31
N SER A 80 -3.09 3.82 4.48
CA SER A 80 -4.54 3.96 4.58
C SER A 80 -5.25 2.69 5.05
N GLY A 81 -4.57 1.53 5.00
CA GLY A 81 -5.17 0.22 5.22
C GLY A 81 -5.99 -0.31 4.05
N LEU A 82 -6.13 0.46 2.98
CA LEU A 82 -6.94 0.14 1.80
C LEU A 82 -6.14 0.35 0.51
N TYR A 83 -6.56 -0.31 -0.56
CA TYR A 83 -6.13 0.01 -1.91
C TYR A 83 -7.04 1.10 -2.47
N LEU A 84 -6.48 2.23 -2.88
CA LEU A 84 -7.24 3.41 -3.31
C LEU A 84 -7.32 3.52 -4.83
N SER A 85 -6.23 3.23 -5.54
CA SER A 85 -6.13 3.40 -6.99
C SER A 85 -6.48 2.13 -7.79
N GLY A 86 -6.66 0.98 -7.13
CA GLY A 86 -6.98 -0.30 -7.78
C GLY A 86 -6.80 -1.46 -6.81
N HIS A 87 -6.86 -2.69 -7.32
CA HIS A 87 -6.65 -3.90 -6.52
C HIS A 87 -5.54 -4.76 -7.14
N PRO A 88 -4.66 -5.43 -6.37
CA PRO A 88 -3.61 -6.30 -6.91
C PRO A 88 -4.13 -7.37 -7.87
N LEU A 89 -5.37 -7.84 -7.65
CA LEU A 89 -6.03 -8.83 -8.49
C LEU A 89 -6.62 -8.27 -9.79
N ASP A 90 -6.65 -6.96 -10.00
CA ASP A 90 -7.23 -6.37 -11.22
C ASP A 90 -6.48 -6.82 -12.48
N ALA A 91 -5.17 -6.97 -12.40
CA ALA A 91 -4.34 -7.47 -13.50
C ALA A 91 -4.63 -8.95 -13.85
N TYR A 92 -5.26 -9.68 -12.95
CA TYR A 92 -5.51 -11.13 -13.07
C TYR A 92 -6.98 -11.49 -13.28
N ARG A 93 -7.88 -10.51 -13.51
CA ARG A 93 -9.33 -10.75 -13.64
C ARG A 93 -9.70 -11.85 -14.64
N ALA A 94 -9.01 -11.89 -15.79
CA ALA A 94 -9.27 -12.91 -16.81
C ALA A 94 -8.87 -14.31 -16.34
N GLN A 95 -7.74 -14.43 -15.66
CA GLN A 95 -7.24 -15.69 -15.11
C GLN A 95 -8.11 -16.15 -13.92
N ILE A 96 -8.53 -15.22 -13.07
CA ILE A 96 -9.44 -15.49 -11.94
C ILE A 96 -10.73 -16.14 -12.46
N ALA A 97 -11.34 -15.57 -13.49
CA ALA A 97 -12.58 -16.11 -14.07
C ALA A 97 -12.43 -17.53 -14.65
N GLN A 98 -11.21 -17.94 -15.00
CA GLN A 98 -10.95 -19.29 -15.54
C GLN A 98 -10.57 -20.32 -14.45
N VAL A 99 -9.94 -19.87 -13.37
CA VAL A 99 -9.32 -20.75 -12.37
C VAL A 99 -10.13 -20.81 -11.08
N SER A 100 -10.70 -19.69 -10.64
CA SER A 100 -11.48 -19.63 -9.40
C SER A 100 -12.83 -20.32 -9.56
N THR A 101 -13.17 -21.20 -8.62
CA THR A 101 -14.50 -21.87 -8.58
C THR A 101 -15.51 -21.11 -7.74
N CYS A 102 -15.05 -20.22 -6.87
CA CYS A 102 -15.91 -19.41 -6.00
C CYS A 102 -15.22 -18.10 -5.61
N THR A 103 -15.95 -17.22 -4.94
CA THR A 103 -15.46 -16.01 -4.32
C THR A 103 -15.55 -16.08 -2.81
N ILE A 104 -14.81 -15.22 -2.10
CA ILE A 104 -14.90 -15.14 -0.63
C ILE A 104 -16.33 -14.78 -0.17
N ALA A 105 -17.00 -13.86 -0.88
CA ALA A 105 -18.38 -13.52 -0.54
C ALA A 105 -19.33 -14.72 -0.62
N GLN A 106 -19.15 -15.63 -1.59
CA GLN A 106 -19.94 -16.85 -1.69
C GLN A 106 -19.62 -17.83 -0.55
N LEU A 107 -18.35 -17.95 -0.14
CA LEU A 107 -17.94 -18.81 0.96
C LEU A 107 -18.41 -18.32 2.34
N LEU A 108 -18.64 -17.03 2.51
CA LEU A 108 -19.08 -16.42 3.77
C LEU A 108 -20.59 -16.08 3.77
N GLY A 109 -21.23 -16.09 2.62
CA GLY A 109 -22.63 -15.71 2.42
C GLY A 109 -23.63 -16.84 2.70
N GLU A 110 -24.86 -16.61 2.27
CA GLU A 110 -25.97 -17.58 2.41
C GLU A 110 -25.72 -18.89 1.63
N ASP A 111 -24.93 -18.80 0.56
CA ASP A 111 -24.55 -19.92 -0.29
C ASP A 111 -23.43 -20.79 0.29
N ALA A 112 -22.84 -20.43 1.43
CA ALA A 112 -21.71 -21.14 2.03
C ALA A 112 -21.95 -22.65 2.19
N LYS A 113 -23.18 -23.06 2.49
CA LYS A 113 -23.56 -24.47 2.71
C LYS A 113 -23.34 -25.36 1.48
N GLN A 114 -23.38 -24.80 0.27
CA GLN A 114 -23.16 -25.59 -0.96
C GLN A 114 -21.70 -25.99 -1.14
N PHE A 115 -20.77 -25.28 -0.47
CA PHE A 115 -19.33 -25.54 -0.52
C PHE A 115 -18.84 -26.41 0.64
N ASP A 116 -19.73 -26.80 1.57
CA ASP A 116 -19.36 -27.60 2.71
C ASP A 116 -18.84 -28.99 2.27
N ASN A 117 -17.69 -29.38 2.81
CA ASN A 117 -16.97 -30.60 2.42
C ASN A 117 -16.57 -30.68 0.93
N GLN A 118 -16.51 -29.55 0.22
CA GLN A 118 -16.03 -29.50 -1.16
C GLN A 118 -14.65 -28.88 -1.25
N THR A 119 -13.86 -29.31 -2.22
CA THR A 119 -12.63 -28.64 -2.59
C THR A 119 -12.95 -27.51 -3.54
N VAL A 120 -12.55 -26.30 -3.17
CA VAL A 120 -12.77 -25.10 -3.96
C VAL A 120 -11.42 -24.45 -4.31
N THR A 121 -11.38 -23.80 -5.44
CA THR A 121 -10.21 -23.03 -5.87
C THR A 121 -10.50 -21.54 -5.74
N LEU A 122 -9.67 -20.84 -4.99
CA LEU A 122 -9.77 -19.40 -4.72
C LEU A 122 -8.50 -18.69 -5.18
N VAL A 123 -8.64 -17.63 -5.97
CA VAL A 123 -7.52 -16.73 -6.29
C VAL A 123 -7.63 -15.51 -5.38
N CYS A 124 -6.61 -15.28 -4.57
CA CYS A 124 -6.63 -14.25 -3.54
C CYS A 124 -5.24 -13.63 -3.31
N THR A 125 -5.23 -12.50 -2.61
CA THR A 125 -4.01 -11.85 -2.14
C THR A 125 -3.83 -12.12 -0.65
N ILE A 126 -2.61 -12.40 -0.21
CA ILE A 126 -2.28 -12.57 1.20
C ILE A 126 -2.17 -11.20 1.85
N VAL A 127 -3.03 -10.93 2.83
CA VAL A 127 -3.01 -9.69 3.62
C VAL A 127 -2.08 -9.83 4.81
N LYS A 128 -2.16 -10.98 5.50
CA LYS A 128 -1.38 -11.25 6.70
C LYS A 128 -1.14 -12.73 6.85
N ASN A 129 0.03 -13.09 7.35
CA ASN A 129 0.38 -14.46 7.64
C ASN A 129 0.93 -14.60 9.05
N LYS A 130 0.30 -15.43 9.89
CA LYS A 130 0.70 -15.70 11.27
C LYS A 130 1.00 -17.18 11.47
N ILE A 131 2.28 -17.51 11.63
CA ILE A 131 2.72 -18.88 11.91
C ILE A 131 2.63 -19.12 13.43
N MET A 132 2.05 -20.25 13.81
CA MET A 132 1.91 -20.68 15.21
C MET A 132 2.35 -22.13 15.37
N THR A 133 2.85 -22.44 16.57
CA THR A 133 3.16 -23.82 16.96
C THR A 133 1.91 -24.46 17.60
N THR A 134 1.52 -25.63 17.12
CA THR A 134 0.41 -26.40 17.67
C THR A 134 0.83 -27.12 18.96
N LYS A 135 -0.13 -27.66 19.70
CA LYS A 135 0.12 -28.47 20.90
C LYS A 135 0.98 -29.71 20.62
N SER A 136 0.95 -30.21 19.39
CA SER A 136 1.75 -31.35 18.91
C SER A 136 3.15 -30.93 18.42
N ASN A 137 3.59 -29.69 18.72
CA ASN A 137 4.88 -29.13 18.33
C ASN A 137 5.11 -29.09 16.80
N THR A 138 4.03 -28.98 16.01
CA THR A 138 4.07 -28.76 14.56
C THR A 138 3.71 -27.33 14.25
N LEU A 139 4.22 -26.78 13.12
CA LEU A 139 3.90 -25.44 12.68
C LEU A 139 2.65 -25.45 11.80
N MET A 140 1.76 -24.51 12.03
CA MET A 140 0.63 -24.19 11.14
C MET A 140 0.57 -22.67 10.95
N ALA A 141 -0.15 -22.22 9.91
CA ALA A 141 -0.34 -20.79 9.69
C ALA A 141 -1.83 -20.42 9.63
N PHE A 142 -2.12 -19.24 10.16
CA PHE A 142 -3.37 -18.51 10.00
C PHE A 142 -3.08 -17.40 8.99
N THR A 143 -3.63 -17.56 7.79
CA THR A 143 -3.34 -16.65 6.68
C THR A 143 -4.61 -15.91 6.32
N THR A 144 -4.63 -14.60 6.58
CA THR A 144 -5.72 -13.73 6.13
C THR A 144 -5.52 -13.45 4.65
N VAL A 145 -6.53 -13.77 3.86
CA VAL A 145 -6.56 -13.56 2.41
C VAL A 145 -7.73 -12.66 2.03
N GLU A 146 -7.59 -11.99 0.91
CA GLU A 146 -8.57 -11.06 0.40
C GLU A 146 -8.72 -11.26 -1.13
N ASP A 147 -9.95 -11.24 -1.62
CA ASP A 147 -10.27 -11.17 -3.05
C ASP A 147 -11.01 -9.86 -3.37
N LEU A 148 -11.56 -9.74 -4.58
CA LEU A 148 -12.34 -8.57 -4.99
C LEU A 148 -13.68 -8.42 -4.24
N THR A 149 -14.09 -9.41 -3.46
CA THR A 149 -15.42 -9.49 -2.85
C THR A 149 -15.41 -9.49 -1.32
N GLY A 150 -14.25 -9.77 -0.71
CA GLY A 150 -14.12 -9.79 0.74
C GLY A 150 -12.80 -10.33 1.24
N SER A 151 -12.73 -10.59 2.55
CA SER A 151 -11.57 -11.20 3.20
C SER A 151 -11.98 -12.34 4.13
N MET A 152 -11.10 -13.35 4.25
CA MET A 152 -11.30 -14.47 5.17
C MET A 152 -9.97 -14.99 5.71
N GLU A 153 -10.03 -15.83 6.73
CA GLU A 153 -8.86 -16.49 7.27
C GLU A 153 -8.79 -17.95 6.80
N LEU A 154 -7.66 -18.34 6.23
CA LEU A 154 -7.34 -19.71 5.84
C LEU A 154 -6.44 -20.36 6.88
N LEU A 155 -6.72 -21.62 7.19
CA LEU A 155 -5.88 -22.45 8.04
C LEU A 155 -4.93 -23.27 7.16
N VAL A 156 -3.65 -22.98 7.24
CA VAL A 156 -2.63 -23.72 6.49
C VAL A 156 -1.99 -24.75 7.42
N PHE A 157 -2.37 -26.02 7.18
CA PHE A 157 -1.89 -27.14 7.98
C PHE A 157 -0.41 -27.44 7.75
N PRO A 158 0.25 -28.14 8.71
CA PRO A 158 1.71 -28.33 8.71
C PRO A 158 2.29 -28.89 7.42
N ARG A 159 1.61 -29.87 6.80
CA ARG A 159 2.06 -30.49 5.54
C ARG A 159 2.11 -29.46 4.42
N ILE A 160 1.00 -28.72 4.23
CA ILE A 160 0.91 -27.69 3.19
C ILE A 160 1.85 -26.54 3.48
N LEU A 161 1.96 -26.12 4.75
CA LEU A 161 2.88 -25.06 5.17
C LEU A 161 4.34 -25.38 4.82
N ALA A 162 4.76 -26.64 4.97
CA ALA A 162 6.10 -27.05 4.60
C ALA A 162 6.38 -26.91 3.09
N GLU A 163 5.37 -27.13 2.27
CA GLU A 163 5.48 -27.05 0.80
C GLU A 163 5.36 -25.60 0.28
N CYS A 164 4.47 -24.78 0.84
CA CYS A 164 4.14 -23.46 0.31
C CYS A 164 4.67 -22.26 1.11
N ARG A 165 5.49 -22.48 2.14
CA ARG A 165 5.97 -21.42 3.05
C ARG A 165 6.58 -20.22 2.34
N ALA A 166 7.30 -20.44 1.24
CA ALA A 166 7.92 -19.37 0.46
C ALA A 166 6.89 -18.51 -0.30
N ALA A 167 5.73 -19.07 -0.62
CA ALA A 167 4.64 -18.37 -1.30
C ALA A 167 3.75 -17.56 -0.34
N LEU A 168 3.79 -17.85 0.97
CA LEU A 168 2.97 -17.19 2.00
C LEU A 168 3.58 -15.84 2.44
N GLN A 169 3.79 -14.96 1.48
CA GLN A 169 4.29 -13.60 1.73
C GLN A 169 3.14 -12.60 1.65
N GLU A 170 3.18 -11.55 2.48
CA GLU A 170 2.20 -10.47 2.42
C GLU A 170 2.23 -9.79 1.05
N ASN A 171 1.06 -9.45 0.54
CA ASN A 171 0.79 -8.91 -0.80
C ASN A 171 1.10 -9.86 -1.97
N ALA A 172 1.39 -11.14 -1.72
CA ALA A 172 1.50 -12.14 -2.79
C ALA A 172 0.11 -12.55 -3.30
N VAL A 173 -0.02 -12.68 -4.61
CA VAL A 173 -1.20 -13.28 -5.24
C VAL A 173 -1.00 -14.79 -5.30
N VAL A 174 -1.94 -15.54 -4.78
CA VAL A 174 -1.88 -17.00 -4.68
C VAL A 174 -3.18 -17.66 -5.16
N VAL A 175 -3.04 -18.92 -5.54
CA VAL A 175 -4.18 -19.83 -5.79
C VAL A 175 -4.24 -20.82 -4.64
N ALA A 176 -5.33 -20.78 -3.88
CA ALA A 176 -5.61 -21.70 -2.77
C ALA A 176 -6.64 -22.75 -3.19
N ASN A 177 -6.37 -24.00 -2.83
CA ASN A 177 -7.28 -25.15 -3.04
C ASN A 177 -7.64 -25.79 -1.71
#